data_daa95d4c38ba6d60d37b17b2651fd8dd
#
_entry.id   daa95d4c38ba6d60d37b17b2651fd8dd
#
_cell.length_a   1.000
_cell.length_b   1.000
_cell.length_c   1.000
_cell.angle_alpha   90.00
_cell.angle_beta   90.00
_cell.angle_gamma   90.00
#
_symmetry.space_group_name_H-M   'P 1'
#
loop_
_entity.id
_entity.type
_entity.pdbx_description
1 polymer ?
#
loop_
_entity_poly.entity_id
_entity_poly.type
_entity_poly.pdbx_seq_one_letter_code
_entity_poly.pdbx_strand_id
1 'polypeptide(L)'
;ESLNQTSELNTRYETDKKEKEILLLTKDQQLKDKTLKEQRLVRIGLISSLGLFLVLSFLLYNRYRFKQKANLILEKQKQEIHKKNTQITDSIDYAKTIQDAILPSTEKLNTFFSDYFILYKPKAIVSGDFYWTTKKGNKIICAAADCTGHGIPGAFMSLLGHNILENVVQRESSVNPGAMLKALNQEIVYRFSTGRDETVKHGMDIAIISIDMQAQQLEYAGARNSLYIIREGRLIEIKAD
;
A
#
# COMPACT_ATOMS: atom_id res chain seq x y z
N GLU A 1 -107.16 57.57 13.21
CA GLU A 1 -106.00 57.67 12.35
C GLU A 1 -104.70 57.65 13.13
N SER A 2 -104.57 58.28 14.28
CA SER A 2 -103.31 58.35 15.06
C SER A 2 -102.80 57.02 15.73
N LEU A 3 -103.77 56.08 16.04
CA LEU A 3 -103.43 54.73 16.58
C LEU A 3 -102.79 53.83 15.59
N ASN A 4 -103.18 53.87 14.28
CA ASN A 4 -102.56 53.08 13.23
C ASN A 4 -101.12 53.56 12.89
N GLN A 5 -100.90 54.86 12.84
CA GLN A 5 -99.51 55.43 12.59
C GLN A 5 -98.53 55.06 13.70
N THR A 6 -98.92 55.06 14.97
CA THR A 6 -98.06 54.65 16.07
C THR A 6 -97.76 53.16 16.05
N SER A 7 -98.69 52.29 15.60
CA SER A 7 -98.48 50.87 15.45
C SER A 7 -97.56 50.55 14.27
N GLU A 8 -97.63 51.24 13.13
CA GLU A 8 -96.73 51.10 12.00
C GLU A 8 -95.31 51.57 12.35
N LEU A 9 -95.19 52.68 13.08
CA LEU A 9 -93.88 53.20 13.52
C LEU A 9 -93.16 52.19 14.48
N ASN A 10 -93.92 51.62 15.43
CA ASN A 10 -93.39 50.59 16.33
C ASN A 10 -92.97 49.30 15.61
N THR A 11 -93.78 48.88 14.66
CA THR A 11 -93.43 47.69 13.85
C THR A 11 -92.16 47.94 12.97
N ARG A 12 -92.04 49.12 12.45
CA ARG A 12 -90.87 49.55 11.66
C ARG A 12 -89.63 49.65 12.53
N TYR A 13 -89.76 50.20 13.76
CA TYR A 13 -88.64 50.31 14.73
C TYR A 13 -88.21 48.90 15.18
N GLU A 14 -89.14 47.99 15.46
CA GLU A 14 -88.84 46.61 15.84
C GLU A 14 -88.15 45.84 14.69
N THR A 15 -88.62 46.04 13.42
CA THR A 15 -87.95 45.42 12.26
C THR A 15 -86.56 45.98 12.05
N ASP A 16 -86.33 47.27 12.12
CA ASP A 16 -85.00 47.90 12.00
C ASP A 16 -84.06 47.47 13.14
N LYS A 17 -84.60 47.29 14.32
CA LYS A 17 -83.83 46.76 15.47
C LYS A 17 -83.42 45.31 15.27
N LYS A 18 -84.30 44.46 14.78
CA LYS A 18 -84.03 43.06 14.45
C LYS A 18 -83.05 42.92 13.28
N GLU A 19 -83.17 43.75 12.25
CA GLU A 19 -82.24 43.77 11.11
C GLU A 19 -80.83 44.15 11.58
N LYS A 20 -80.63 45.15 12.45
CA LYS A 20 -79.34 45.52 13.02
C LYS A 20 -78.80 44.41 13.89
N GLU A 21 -79.59 43.71 14.68
CA GLU A 21 -79.17 42.60 15.50
C GLU A 21 -78.74 41.42 14.63
N ILE A 22 -79.45 41.06 13.59
CA ILE A 22 -79.11 40.04 12.61
C ILE A 22 -77.79 40.41 11.91
N LEU A 23 -77.62 41.66 11.49
CA LEU A 23 -76.36 42.14 10.90
C LEU A 23 -75.15 42.04 11.82
N LEU A 24 -75.33 42.38 13.11
CA LEU A 24 -74.27 42.25 14.13
C LEU A 24 -73.93 40.77 14.36
N LEU A 25 -74.90 39.90 14.53
CA LEU A 25 -74.73 38.46 14.70
C LEU A 25 -74.02 37.82 13.49
N THR A 26 -74.42 38.26 12.27
CA THR A 26 -73.77 37.77 11.03
C THR A 26 -72.34 38.17 10.93
N LYS A 27 -72.02 39.44 11.32
CA LYS A 27 -70.61 39.91 11.39
C LYS A 27 -69.78 39.19 12.44
N ASP A 28 -70.35 38.94 13.64
CA ASP A 28 -69.70 38.21 14.70
C ASP A 28 -69.42 36.76 14.28
N GLN A 29 -70.37 36.15 13.60
CA GLN A 29 -70.25 34.80 13.04
C GLN A 29 -69.13 34.72 11.97
N GLN A 30 -69.07 35.71 11.04
CA GLN A 30 -68.02 35.81 10.04
C GLN A 30 -66.64 36.02 10.68
N LEU A 31 -66.54 36.84 11.72
CA LEU A 31 -65.27 37.00 12.46
C LEU A 31 -64.84 35.75 13.18
N LYS A 32 -65.76 35.03 13.84
CA LYS A 32 -65.51 33.74 14.46
C LYS A 32 -65.04 32.69 13.44
N ASP A 33 -65.68 32.61 12.31
CA ASP A 33 -65.29 31.67 11.24
C ASP A 33 -63.90 31.98 10.68
N LYS A 34 -63.59 33.28 10.51
CA LYS A 34 -62.25 33.73 10.11
C LYS A 34 -61.18 33.36 11.12
N THR A 35 -61.41 33.62 12.40
CA THR A 35 -60.45 33.24 13.47
C THR A 35 -60.29 31.74 13.60
N LEU A 36 -61.35 30.97 13.49
CA LEU A 36 -61.27 29.50 13.45
C LEU A 36 -60.47 28.95 12.27
N LYS A 37 -60.62 29.54 11.08
CA LYS A 37 -59.80 29.18 9.91
C LYS A 37 -58.35 29.49 10.13
N GLU A 38 -57.99 30.68 10.64
CA GLU A 38 -56.62 31.06 10.93
C GLU A 38 -55.99 30.14 12.00
N GLN A 39 -56.69 29.85 13.10
CA GLN A 39 -56.24 28.90 14.11
C GLN A 39 -56.03 27.49 13.58
N ARG A 40 -56.91 27.04 12.66
CA ARG A 40 -56.78 25.74 12.00
C ARG A 40 -55.51 25.68 11.13
N LEU A 41 -55.24 26.69 10.34
CA LEU A 41 -54.02 26.80 9.52
C LEU A 41 -52.73 26.81 10.38
N VAL A 42 -52.72 27.57 11.45
CA VAL A 42 -51.60 27.59 12.39
C VAL A 42 -51.37 26.21 13.04
N ARG A 43 -52.45 25.55 13.47
CA ARG A 43 -52.42 24.20 14.07
C ARG A 43 -51.85 23.18 13.07
N ILE A 44 -52.34 23.19 11.80
CA ILE A 44 -51.83 22.31 10.74
C ILE A 44 -50.32 22.61 10.50
N GLY A 45 -49.92 23.88 10.43
CA GLY A 45 -48.53 24.28 10.27
C GLY A 45 -47.62 23.77 11.39
N LEU A 46 -48.08 23.86 12.65
CA LEU A 46 -47.33 23.36 13.82
C LEU A 46 -47.20 21.81 13.78
N ILE A 47 -48.27 21.12 13.47
CA ILE A 47 -48.27 19.64 13.38
C ILE A 47 -47.33 19.16 12.25
N SER A 48 -47.38 19.81 11.07
CA SER A 48 -46.53 19.44 9.96
C SER A 48 -45.04 19.76 10.22
N SER A 49 -44.73 20.89 10.86
CA SER A 49 -43.35 21.23 11.25
C SER A 49 -42.80 20.26 12.31
N LEU A 50 -43.59 19.85 13.27
CA LEU A 50 -43.20 18.84 14.26
C LEU A 50 -42.95 17.48 13.61
N GLY A 51 -43.83 17.06 12.68
CA GLY A 51 -43.64 15.85 11.89
C GLY A 51 -42.34 15.85 11.09
N LEU A 52 -42.05 16.96 10.40
CA LEU A 52 -40.81 17.13 9.66
C LEU A 52 -39.57 17.06 10.55
N PHE A 53 -39.65 17.71 11.73
CA PHE A 53 -38.55 17.69 12.70
C PHE A 53 -38.27 16.28 13.21
N LEU A 54 -39.30 15.49 13.50
CA LEU A 54 -39.14 14.10 13.94
C LEU A 54 -38.51 13.22 12.86
N VAL A 55 -38.95 13.37 11.60
CA VAL A 55 -38.35 12.65 10.46
C VAL A 55 -36.88 13.02 10.30
N LEU A 56 -36.53 14.30 10.33
CA LEU A 56 -35.17 14.77 10.20
C LEU A 56 -34.29 14.23 11.34
N SER A 57 -34.77 14.31 12.57
CA SER A 57 -34.07 13.78 13.76
C SER A 57 -33.82 12.28 13.64
N PHE A 58 -34.80 11.51 13.15
CA PHE A 58 -34.64 10.08 12.91
C PHE A 58 -33.60 9.77 11.83
N LEU A 59 -33.62 10.52 10.73
CA LEU A 59 -32.63 10.36 9.66
C LEU A 59 -31.21 10.67 10.15
N LEU A 60 -31.04 11.77 10.90
CA LEU A 60 -29.75 12.14 11.49
C LEU A 60 -29.25 11.09 12.49
N TYR A 61 -30.13 10.59 13.34
CA TYR A 61 -29.81 9.52 14.29
C TYR A 61 -29.35 8.24 13.58
N ASN A 62 -30.10 7.80 12.56
CA ASN A 62 -29.72 6.62 11.78
C ASN A 62 -28.38 6.80 11.06
N ARG A 63 -28.16 7.99 10.44
CA ARG A 63 -26.88 8.32 9.80
C ARG A 63 -25.72 8.30 10.80
N TYR A 64 -25.93 8.84 11.99
CA TYR A 64 -24.94 8.83 13.06
C TYR A 64 -24.60 7.40 13.51
N ARG A 65 -25.61 6.57 13.75
CA ARG A 65 -25.44 5.14 14.10
C ARG A 65 -24.71 4.36 13.03
N PHE A 66 -25.03 4.59 11.76
CA PHE A 66 -24.36 3.95 10.63
C PHE A 66 -22.89 4.37 10.57
N LYS A 67 -22.61 5.67 10.71
CA LYS A 67 -21.24 6.19 10.72
C LYS A 67 -20.40 5.61 11.86
N GLN A 68 -20.97 5.50 13.06
CA GLN A 68 -20.28 4.87 14.19
C GLN A 68 -19.91 3.42 13.92
N LYS A 69 -20.85 2.62 13.38
CA LYS A 69 -20.59 1.21 13.02
C LYS A 69 -19.50 1.11 11.95
N ALA A 70 -19.56 1.94 10.92
CA ALA A 70 -18.56 1.98 9.85
C ALA A 70 -17.16 2.34 10.39
N ASN A 71 -17.07 3.34 11.26
CA ASN A 71 -15.81 3.72 11.89
C ASN A 71 -15.22 2.59 12.76
N LEU A 72 -16.05 1.88 13.51
CA LEU A 72 -15.59 0.75 14.32
C LEU A 72 -15.03 -0.40 13.45
N ILE A 73 -15.68 -0.69 12.34
CA ILE A 73 -15.22 -1.71 11.39
C ILE A 73 -13.89 -1.27 10.75
N LEU A 74 -13.81 0.00 10.31
CA LEU A 74 -12.61 0.57 9.71
C LEU A 74 -11.42 0.52 10.67
N GLU A 75 -11.62 0.86 11.93
CA GLU A 75 -10.57 0.81 12.94
C GLU A 75 -10.06 -0.61 13.18
N LYS A 76 -10.98 -1.60 13.26
CA LYS A 76 -10.59 -3.02 13.35
C LYS A 76 -9.79 -3.48 12.14
N GLN A 77 -10.22 -3.13 10.94
CA GLN A 77 -9.48 -3.47 9.71
C GLN A 77 -8.10 -2.83 9.68
N LYS A 78 -7.99 -1.56 10.08
CA LYS A 78 -6.72 -0.85 10.17
C LYS A 78 -5.75 -1.52 11.15
N GLN A 79 -6.25 -1.93 12.31
CA GLN A 79 -5.44 -2.66 13.30
C GLN A 79 -4.99 -4.02 12.77
N GLU A 80 -5.87 -4.76 12.08
CA GLU A 80 -5.53 -6.05 11.48
C GLU A 80 -4.47 -5.90 10.38
N ILE A 81 -4.63 -4.92 9.48
CA ILE A 81 -3.65 -4.61 8.44
C ILE A 81 -2.30 -4.23 9.06
N HIS A 82 -2.31 -3.36 10.07
CA HIS A 82 -1.09 -2.98 10.77
C HIS A 82 -0.38 -4.19 11.37
N LYS A 83 -1.13 -5.06 12.07
CA LYS A 83 -0.57 -6.30 12.64
C LYS A 83 0.04 -7.21 11.57
N LYS A 84 -0.67 -7.42 10.45
CA LYS A 84 -0.16 -8.23 9.32
C LYS A 84 1.09 -7.62 8.70
N ASN A 85 1.11 -6.30 8.49
CA ASN A 85 2.28 -5.62 7.95
C ASN A 85 3.50 -5.74 8.88
N THR A 86 3.32 -5.59 10.19
CA THR A 86 4.41 -5.80 11.16
C THR A 86 4.95 -7.22 11.07
N GLN A 87 4.08 -8.24 11.07
CA GLN A 87 4.51 -9.64 10.96
C GLN A 87 5.27 -9.95 9.65
N ILE A 88 4.83 -9.35 8.53
CA ILE A 88 5.52 -9.50 7.25
C ILE A 88 6.89 -8.81 7.31
N THR A 89 6.97 -7.60 7.83
CA THR A 89 8.24 -6.86 7.94
C THR A 89 9.22 -7.60 8.84
N ASP A 90 8.78 -8.07 10.00
CA ASP A 90 9.63 -8.87 10.93
C ASP A 90 10.18 -10.13 10.25
N SER A 91 9.36 -10.80 9.42
CA SER A 91 9.79 -11.98 8.66
C SER A 91 10.83 -11.64 7.58
N ILE A 92 10.68 -10.46 6.93
CA ILE A 92 11.66 -9.99 5.92
C ILE A 92 12.96 -9.54 6.60
N ASP A 93 12.89 -8.91 7.77
CA ASP A 93 14.08 -8.52 8.56
C ASP A 93 14.86 -9.75 9.03
N TYR A 94 14.16 -10.82 9.39
CA TYR A 94 14.82 -12.09 9.66
C TYR A 94 15.48 -12.69 8.41
N ALA A 95 14.82 -12.65 7.26
CA ALA A 95 15.41 -13.08 5.99
C ALA A 95 16.65 -12.24 5.63
N LYS A 96 16.64 -10.93 5.93
CA LYS A 96 17.82 -10.06 5.80
C LYS A 96 18.98 -10.55 6.67
N THR A 97 18.72 -10.92 7.92
CA THR A 97 19.75 -11.45 8.82
C THR A 97 20.41 -12.71 8.25
N ILE A 98 19.62 -13.60 7.61
CA ILE A 98 20.15 -14.78 6.93
C ILE A 98 20.99 -14.38 5.72
N GLN A 99 20.52 -13.41 4.92
CA GLN A 99 21.24 -12.93 3.74
C GLN A 99 22.56 -12.25 4.12
N ASP A 100 22.56 -11.41 5.17
CA ASP A 100 23.77 -10.74 5.64
C ASP A 100 24.81 -11.76 6.16
N ALA A 101 24.37 -12.86 6.73
CA ALA A 101 25.25 -13.91 7.26
C ALA A 101 26.02 -14.69 6.16
N ILE A 102 25.55 -14.68 4.92
CA ILE A 102 26.24 -15.33 3.79
C ILE A 102 27.21 -14.39 3.07
N LEU A 103 27.05 -13.07 3.22
CA LEU A 103 27.97 -12.12 2.63
C LEU A 103 29.34 -12.19 3.34
N PRO A 104 30.45 -12.01 2.60
CA PRO A 104 31.79 -11.99 3.19
C PRO A 104 31.92 -10.92 4.27
N SER A 105 32.33 -11.31 5.46
CA SER A 105 32.58 -10.35 6.55
C SER A 105 33.82 -9.47 6.26
N THR A 106 33.85 -8.31 6.90
CA THR A 106 35.00 -7.38 6.81
C THR A 106 36.29 -8.08 7.24
N GLU A 107 36.25 -8.92 8.28
CA GLU A 107 37.40 -9.67 8.79
C GLU A 107 37.92 -10.63 7.71
N LYS A 108 37.02 -11.35 7.02
CA LYS A 108 37.38 -12.26 5.91
C LYS A 108 38.02 -11.49 4.76
N LEU A 109 37.44 -10.36 4.36
CA LEU A 109 37.98 -9.51 3.29
C LEU A 109 39.37 -8.95 3.62
N ASN A 110 39.59 -8.50 4.85
CA ASN A 110 40.88 -8.01 5.33
C ASN A 110 42.00 -9.09 5.30
N THR A 111 41.64 -10.38 5.32
CA THR A 111 42.62 -11.45 5.15
C THR A 111 43.07 -11.61 3.69
N PHE A 112 42.29 -11.14 2.73
CA PHE A 112 42.54 -11.32 1.30
C PHE A 112 43.10 -10.06 0.63
N PHE A 113 42.68 -8.87 1.08
CA PHE A 113 42.95 -7.60 0.44
C PHE A 113 43.50 -6.60 1.47
N SER A 114 44.55 -5.91 1.09
CA SER A 114 45.14 -4.79 1.89
C SER A 114 44.26 -3.53 1.83
N ASP A 115 43.55 -3.36 0.69
CA ASP A 115 42.64 -2.24 0.45
C ASP A 115 41.51 -2.67 -0.47
N TYR A 116 40.25 -2.30 -0.15
CA TYR A 116 39.07 -2.56 -0.93
C TYR A 116 37.94 -1.62 -0.52
N PHE A 117 36.95 -1.49 -1.40
CA PHE A 117 35.67 -0.92 -1.02
C PHE A 117 34.52 -1.73 -1.64
N ILE A 118 33.36 -1.73 -0.98
CA ILE A 118 32.14 -2.36 -1.45
C ILE A 118 31.03 -1.32 -1.46
N LEU A 119 30.43 -1.09 -2.62
CA LEU A 119 29.22 -0.30 -2.76
C LEU A 119 28.02 -1.24 -2.88
N TYR A 120 27.32 -1.43 -1.76
CA TYR A 120 26.16 -2.31 -1.68
C TYR A 120 24.96 -1.52 -1.17
N LYS A 121 23.98 -1.27 -2.05
CA LYS A 121 22.79 -0.44 -1.75
C LYS A 121 21.52 -1.15 -2.22
N PRO A 122 20.98 -2.07 -1.43
CA PRO A 122 19.73 -2.77 -1.76
C PRO A 122 18.55 -1.80 -1.97
N LYS A 123 17.69 -2.08 -2.95
CA LYS A 123 16.46 -1.33 -3.19
C LYS A 123 15.37 -1.64 -2.15
N ALA A 124 15.37 -2.82 -1.57
CA ALA A 124 14.41 -3.30 -0.57
C ALA A 124 15.15 -3.78 0.68
N ILE A 125 14.45 -4.28 1.68
CA ILE A 125 15.03 -4.82 2.92
C ILE A 125 16.03 -5.94 2.60
N VAL A 126 15.71 -6.81 1.65
CA VAL A 126 16.57 -7.87 1.11
C VAL A 126 16.89 -7.61 -0.35
N SER A 127 18.01 -8.14 -0.85
CA SER A 127 18.58 -7.84 -2.17
C SER A 127 18.64 -9.04 -3.10
N GLY A 128 18.47 -8.78 -4.42
CA GLY A 128 18.89 -9.70 -5.48
C GLY A 128 20.40 -9.68 -5.69
N ASP A 129 21.02 -8.52 -5.49
CA ASP A 129 22.46 -8.37 -5.64
C ASP A 129 23.19 -9.06 -4.49
N PHE A 130 24.37 -9.59 -4.79
CA PHE A 130 25.27 -10.09 -3.77
C PHE A 130 26.73 -10.02 -4.26
N TYR A 131 27.65 -10.02 -3.32
CA TYR A 131 29.07 -10.23 -3.56
C TYR A 131 29.53 -11.44 -2.78
N TRP A 132 30.53 -12.12 -3.31
CA TRP A 132 31.03 -13.39 -2.78
C TRP A 132 32.54 -13.46 -2.92
N THR A 133 33.23 -14.05 -1.96
CA THR A 133 34.66 -14.30 -2.06
C THR A 133 35.07 -15.54 -1.27
N THR A 134 36.04 -16.23 -1.82
CA THR A 134 36.67 -17.37 -1.17
C THR A 134 38.14 -17.50 -1.59
N LYS A 135 38.89 -18.34 -0.88
CA LYS A 135 40.25 -18.67 -1.22
C LYS A 135 40.38 -20.18 -1.45
N LYS A 136 41.03 -20.54 -2.54
CA LYS A 136 41.36 -21.95 -2.82
C LYS A 136 42.82 -22.06 -3.28
N GLY A 137 43.66 -22.71 -2.45
CA GLY A 137 45.11 -22.69 -2.67
C GLY A 137 45.67 -21.28 -2.64
N ASN A 138 46.34 -20.91 -3.72
CA ASN A 138 46.95 -19.57 -3.88
C ASN A 138 46.00 -18.58 -4.59
N LYS A 139 44.82 -19.02 -5.02
CA LYS A 139 43.88 -18.18 -5.74
C LYS A 139 42.81 -17.62 -4.81
N ILE A 140 42.58 -16.31 -4.90
CA ILE A 140 41.44 -15.61 -4.30
C ILE A 140 40.41 -15.45 -5.41
N ILE A 141 39.19 -15.87 -5.16
CA ILE A 141 38.09 -15.81 -6.11
C ILE A 141 37.04 -14.86 -5.57
N CYS A 142 36.59 -13.92 -6.42
CA CYS A 142 35.54 -12.99 -6.08
C CYS A 142 34.46 -13.00 -7.14
N ALA A 143 33.22 -12.77 -6.73
CA ALA A 143 32.11 -12.55 -7.63
C ALA A 143 31.27 -11.36 -7.16
N ALA A 144 30.71 -10.64 -8.14
CA ALA A 144 29.66 -9.63 -7.93
C ALA A 144 28.52 -9.94 -8.88
N ALA A 145 27.33 -10.09 -8.35
CA ALA A 145 26.16 -10.55 -9.08
C ALA A 145 24.94 -9.68 -8.83
N ASP A 146 24.14 -9.47 -9.88
CA ASP A 146 22.82 -8.87 -9.89
C ASP A 146 21.81 -9.92 -10.37
N CYS A 147 20.95 -10.40 -9.47
CA CYS A 147 19.98 -11.43 -9.78
C CYS A 147 18.68 -10.85 -10.32
N THR A 148 18.03 -11.60 -11.22
CA THR A 148 16.68 -11.22 -11.68
C THR A 148 15.68 -11.15 -10.55
N GLY A 149 14.97 -10.00 -10.46
CA GLY A 149 13.99 -9.73 -9.43
C GLY A 149 14.56 -8.96 -8.25
N HIS A 150 13.69 -8.32 -7.49
CA HIS A 150 14.04 -7.56 -6.29
C HIS A 150 13.21 -8.00 -5.10
N GLY A 151 13.61 -7.60 -3.89
CA GLY A 151 12.95 -8.04 -2.66
C GLY A 151 13.11 -9.55 -2.45
N ILE A 152 12.07 -10.21 -1.96
CA ILE A 152 12.11 -11.63 -1.55
C ILE A 152 12.53 -12.57 -2.69
N PRO A 153 11.96 -12.50 -3.92
CA PRO A 153 12.40 -13.38 -5.01
C PRO A 153 13.87 -13.20 -5.36
N GLY A 154 14.37 -11.97 -5.44
CA GLY A 154 15.78 -11.68 -5.66
C GLY A 154 16.67 -12.25 -4.56
N ALA A 155 16.27 -12.12 -3.30
CA ALA A 155 17.01 -12.65 -2.17
C ALA A 155 17.15 -14.19 -2.21
N PHE A 156 16.13 -14.89 -2.66
CA PHE A 156 16.24 -16.35 -2.88
C PHE A 156 17.21 -16.69 -4.01
N MET A 157 17.23 -15.88 -5.08
CA MET A 157 18.18 -16.05 -6.17
C MET A 157 19.61 -15.79 -5.71
N SER A 158 19.86 -14.76 -4.89
CA SER A 158 21.19 -14.48 -4.34
C SER A 158 21.68 -15.61 -3.42
N LEU A 159 20.82 -16.14 -2.54
CA LEU A 159 21.12 -17.31 -1.70
C LEU A 159 21.46 -18.55 -2.53
N LEU A 160 20.69 -18.79 -3.60
CA LEU A 160 20.92 -19.90 -4.51
C LEU A 160 22.26 -19.74 -5.25
N GLY A 161 22.53 -18.56 -5.81
CA GLY A 161 23.77 -18.25 -6.50
C GLY A 161 24.98 -18.42 -5.60
N HIS A 162 24.94 -17.87 -4.38
CA HIS A 162 25.96 -18.06 -3.36
C HIS A 162 26.24 -19.54 -3.08
N ASN A 163 25.18 -20.32 -2.84
CA ASN A 163 25.32 -21.75 -2.55
C ASN A 163 25.93 -22.55 -3.72
N ILE A 164 25.53 -22.23 -4.94
CA ILE A 164 26.08 -22.89 -6.14
C ILE A 164 27.58 -22.54 -6.28
N LEU A 165 27.97 -21.27 -6.12
CA LEU A 165 29.38 -20.85 -6.19
C LEU A 165 30.25 -21.59 -5.15
N GLU A 166 29.79 -21.67 -3.89
CA GLU A 166 30.48 -22.45 -2.85
C GLU A 166 30.66 -23.93 -3.25
N ASN A 167 29.61 -24.56 -3.75
CA ASN A 167 29.65 -25.98 -4.14
C ASN A 167 30.58 -26.21 -5.37
N VAL A 168 30.55 -25.30 -6.35
CA VAL A 168 31.43 -25.38 -7.54
C VAL A 168 32.88 -25.30 -7.13
N VAL A 169 33.24 -24.34 -6.28
CA VAL A 169 34.63 -24.22 -5.81
C VAL A 169 35.09 -25.42 -4.98
N GLN A 170 34.22 -26.01 -4.17
CA GLN A 170 34.57 -27.18 -3.39
C GLN A 170 34.82 -28.42 -4.25
N ARG A 171 34.02 -28.64 -5.31
CA ARG A 171 34.10 -29.83 -6.18
C ARG A 171 35.23 -29.78 -7.17
N GLU A 172 35.54 -28.62 -7.74
CA GLU A 172 36.54 -28.48 -8.80
C GLU A 172 37.96 -28.47 -8.22
N SER A 173 38.86 -29.24 -8.79
CA SER A 173 40.28 -29.27 -8.38
C SER A 173 41.04 -28.00 -8.83
N SER A 174 40.63 -27.40 -9.94
CA SER A 174 41.19 -26.15 -10.48
C SER A 174 40.09 -25.12 -10.68
N VAL A 175 40.30 -23.90 -10.17
CA VAL A 175 39.34 -22.83 -10.26
C VAL A 175 39.64 -21.94 -11.46
N ASN A 176 38.72 -21.99 -12.45
CA ASN A 176 38.71 -21.12 -13.61
C ASN A 176 37.39 -20.38 -13.67
N PRO A 177 37.37 -19.02 -13.74
CA PRO A 177 36.15 -18.23 -13.75
C PRO A 177 35.14 -18.62 -14.83
N GLY A 178 35.62 -18.96 -16.07
CA GLY A 178 34.75 -19.38 -17.16
C GLY A 178 34.07 -20.73 -16.88
N ALA A 179 34.81 -21.70 -16.31
CA ALA A 179 34.24 -22.98 -15.92
C ALA A 179 33.23 -22.81 -14.76
N MET A 180 33.51 -21.95 -13.79
CA MET A 180 32.57 -21.61 -12.71
C MET A 180 31.29 -20.97 -13.22
N LEU A 181 31.39 -20.03 -14.16
CA LEU A 181 30.24 -19.38 -14.78
C LEU A 181 29.36 -20.38 -15.55
N LYS A 182 30.02 -21.31 -16.31
CA LYS A 182 29.32 -22.38 -17.02
C LYS A 182 28.59 -23.33 -16.04
N ALA A 183 29.24 -23.74 -14.96
CA ALA A 183 28.67 -24.63 -13.95
C ALA A 183 27.50 -23.93 -13.21
N LEU A 184 27.64 -22.66 -12.88
CA LEU A 184 26.58 -21.83 -12.28
C LEU A 184 25.35 -21.79 -13.19
N ASN A 185 25.54 -21.49 -14.48
CA ASN A 185 24.44 -21.44 -15.45
C ASN A 185 23.76 -22.82 -15.60
N GLN A 186 24.52 -23.88 -15.70
CA GLN A 186 23.95 -25.23 -15.80
C GLN A 186 23.12 -25.61 -14.61
N GLU A 187 23.58 -25.29 -13.42
CA GLU A 187 22.89 -25.62 -12.17
C GLU A 187 21.60 -24.78 -12.01
N ILE A 188 21.64 -23.50 -12.38
CA ILE A 188 20.45 -22.64 -12.38
C ILE A 188 19.41 -23.18 -13.37
N VAL A 189 19.81 -23.42 -14.63
CA VAL A 189 18.92 -23.97 -15.65
C VAL A 189 18.33 -25.32 -15.20
N TYR A 190 19.13 -26.22 -14.68
CA TYR A 190 18.67 -27.53 -14.18
C TYR A 190 17.60 -27.39 -13.10
N ARG A 191 17.81 -26.52 -12.09
CA ARG A 191 16.88 -26.32 -10.96
C ARG A 191 15.57 -25.71 -11.38
N PHE A 192 15.57 -24.81 -12.35
CA PHE A 192 14.37 -24.13 -12.83
C PHE A 192 13.68 -24.81 -14.02
N SER A 193 14.38 -25.67 -14.79
CA SER A 193 13.77 -26.43 -15.88
C SER A 193 12.79 -27.51 -15.42
N THR A 194 12.86 -27.93 -14.15
CA THR A 194 11.94 -28.92 -13.55
C THR A 194 10.65 -28.27 -12.99
N GLY A 195 10.54 -26.94 -13.04
CA GLY A 195 9.37 -26.19 -12.58
C GLY A 195 8.26 -26.10 -13.63
N ARG A 196 7.01 -26.03 -13.20
CA ARG A 196 5.82 -25.96 -14.06
C ARG A 196 5.58 -24.61 -14.76
N ASP A 197 6.37 -23.61 -14.50
CA ASP A 197 6.15 -22.23 -15.00
C ASP A 197 7.35 -21.77 -15.84
N GLU A 198 7.24 -21.96 -17.17
CA GLU A 198 8.25 -21.54 -18.15
C GLU A 198 8.28 -20.01 -18.39
N THR A 199 7.38 -19.25 -17.72
CA THR A 199 7.21 -17.82 -17.99
C THR A 199 8.23 -16.91 -17.31
N VAL A 200 8.89 -17.36 -16.24
CA VAL A 200 9.86 -16.58 -15.48
C VAL A 200 11.28 -16.98 -15.85
N LYS A 201 11.99 -16.10 -16.55
CA LYS A 201 13.42 -16.26 -16.81
C LYS A 201 14.21 -15.92 -15.54
N HIS A 202 14.64 -16.96 -14.82
CA HIS A 202 15.55 -16.82 -13.69
C HIS A 202 16.99 -16.76 -14.19
N GLY A 203 17.77 -15.80 -13.69
CA GLY A 203 19.16 -15.63 -14.07
C GLY A 203 19.86 -14.60 -13.21
N MET A 204 21.09 -14.32 -13.52
CA MET A 204 21.86 -13.27 -12.88
C MET A 204 22.92 -12.71 -13.83
N ASP A 205 23.15 -11.43 -13.76
CA ASP A 205 24.27 -10.73 -14.37
C ASP A 205 25.43 -10.83 -13.36
N ILE A 206 26.55 -11.45 -13.75
CA ILE A 206 27.62 -11.77 -12.80
C ILE A 206 29.00 -11.56 -13.39
N ALA A 207 29.89 -11.02 -12.60
CA ALA A 207 31.34 -10.99 -12.85
C ALA A 207 32.05 -11.90 -11.86
N ILE A 208 32.92 -12.79 -12.36
CA ILE A 208 33.77 -13.66 -11.54
C ILE A 208 35.23 -13.38 -11.87
N ILE A 209 36.05 -13.13 -10.87
CA ILE A 209 37.50 -13.00 -11.01
C ILE A 209 38.22 -14.06 -10.15
N SER A 210 39.37 -14.48 -10.63
CA SER A 210 40.32 -15.31 -9.88
C SER A 210 41.68 -14.64 -9.91
N ILE A 211 42.24 -14.35 -8.74
CA ILE A 211 43.52 -13.70 -8.56
C ILE A 211 44.53 -14.71 -8.00
N ASP A 212 45.53 -15.07 -8.82
CA ASP A 212 46.67 -15.87 -8.32
C ASP A 212 47.72 -14.94 -7.75
N MET A 213 47.85 -14.95 -6.44
CA MET A 213 48.77 -14.04 -5.72
C MET A 213 50.25 -14.39 -5.97
N GLN A 214 50.60 -15.64 -6.30
CA GLN A 214 51.97 -16.05 -6.59
C GLN A 214 52.37 -15.77 -8.05
N ALA A 215 51.46 -16.13 -8.96
CA ALA A 215 51.71 -15.90 -10.39
C ALA A 215 51.44 -14.45 -10.80
N GLN A 216 50.85 -13.61 -9.91
CA GLN A 216 50.42 -12.23 -10.20
C GLN A 216 49.51 -12.14 -11.43
N GLN A 217 48.60 -13.10 -11.57
CA GLN A 217 47.68 -13.18 -12.67
C GLN A 217 46.25 -13.03 -12.21
N LEU A 218 45.45 -12.33 -13.01
CA LEU A 218 44.01 -12.19 -12.86
C LEU A 218 43.31 -12.83 -14.05
N GLU A 219 42.40 -13.75 -13.76
CA GLU A 219 41.48 -14.33 -14.74
C GLU A 219 40.08 -13.76 -14.48
N TYR A 220 39.31 -13.54 -15.55
CA TYR A 220 37.97 -13.00 -15.48
C TYR A 220 37.01 -13.77 -16.41
N ALA A 221 35.76 -13.92 -15.96
CA ALA A 221 34.60 -14.28 -16.77
C ALA A 221 33.40 -13.51 -16.32
N GLY A 222 32.60 -12.99 -17.25
CA GLY A 222 31.38 -12.23 -16.92
C GLY A 222 30.22 -12.63 -17.78
N ALA A 223 29.03 -12.66 -17.23
CA ALA A 223 27.75 -12.66 -17.92
C ALA A 223 27.13 -11.29 -17.70
N ARG A 224 27.11 -10.43 -18.74
CA ARG A 224 26.58 -9.06 -18.78
C ARG A 224 27.22 -8.04 -17.81
N ASN A 225 28.00 -8.47 -16.83
CA ASN A 225 28.73 -7.61 -15.90
C ASN A 225 30.18 -7.50 -16.33
N SER A 226 30.60 -6.31 -16.84
CA SER A 226 31.98 -6.03 -17.28
C SER A 226 32.96 -5.92 -16.11
N LEU A 227 34.24 -6.19 -16.38
CA LEU A 227 35.35 -5.91 -15.48
C LEU A 227 35.97 -4.54 -15.83
N TYR A 228 36.15 -3.71 -14.83
CA TYR A 228 36.82 -2.42 -14.96
C TYR A 228 38.18 -2.45 -14.25
N ILE A 229 39.26 -2.14 -14.98
CA ILE A 229 40.60 -2.06 -14.45
C ILE A 229 41.07 -0.61 -14.54
N ILE A 230 41.52 -0.07 -13.42
CA ILE A 230 42.13 1.24 -13.39
C ILE A 230 43.63 1.03 -13.20
N ARG A 231 44.44 1.44 -14.19
CA ARG A 231 45.91 1.31 -14.16
C ARG A 231 46.52 2.61 -14.67
N GLU A 232 47.43 3.17 -13.89
CA GLU A 232 48.11 4.43 -14.23
C GLU A 232 47.15 5.57 -14.61
N GLY A 233 46.00 5.66 -13.88
CA GLY A 233 44.97 6.67 -14.14
C GLY A 233 44.11 6.41 -15.40
N ARG A 234 44.27 5.29 -16.07
CA ARG A 234 43.49 4.89 -17.26
C ARG A 234 42.46 3.82 -16.87
N LEU A 235 41.25 4.02 -17.32
CA LEU A 235 40.17 3.02 -17.21
C LEU A 235 40.22 2.07 -18.40
N ILE A 236 40.27 0.78 -18.13
CA ILE A 236 40.19 -0.29 -19.12
C ILE A 236 38.92 -1.10 -18.80
N GLU A 237 38.02 -1.23 -19.76
CA GLU A 237 36.85 -2.07 -19.65
C GLU A 237 37.10 -3.38 -20.40
N ILE A 238 36.88 -4.51 -19.71
CA ILE A 238 36.81 -5.84 -20.34
C ILE A 238 35.32 -6.22 -20.33
N LYS A 239 34.74 -6.21 -21.51
CA LYS A 239 33.31 -6.50 -21.69
C LYS A 239 33.00 -7.95 -21.33
N ALA A 240 31.84 -8.17 -20.76
CA ALA A 240 31.23 -9.48 -20.60
C ALA A 240 30.58 -9.94 -21.95
N ASP A 241 30.35 -11.22 -22.05
CA ASP A 241 29.56 -11.84 -23.14
C ASP A 241 28.04 -11.63 -22.94
#